data_15acdf6c38f09eb190952e6a7950676f
#
_entry.id   15acdf6c38f09eb190952e6a7950676f
#
_cell.length_a   1.000
_cell.length_b   1.000
_cell.length_c   1.000
_cell.angle_alpha   90.00
_cell.angle_beta   90.00
_cell.angle_gamma   90.00
#
_symmetry.space_group_name_H-M   'P 1'
#
loop_
_entity.id
_entity.type
_entity.pdbx_description
1 polymer ?
#
loop_
_entity_poly.entity_id
_entity_poly.type
_entity_poly.pdbx_seq_one_letter_code
_entity_poly.pdbx_strand_id
1 'polypeptide(L)'
;MKQLGNALGKLNRGKKTAVIVLWATTAIALPAQTFTTLFIFDHTHGALPYSGLVQAANGDLYGTTVEGGAGAGEGTVFKITPSGTLTTLHTFDGADGLEPYAGLVQAANGEFYGATPVGGANNNGTVFKMTPSGALTTLYSFCSQSGCADGSEPYAVPVQAANGDFYGTTTYGGANGNYGTIFKMTPSGTLTTLYSFCSQSGCTDGAYPYAGLVQAINGDLYGTTTYGGANGNYGTIFKITPRGTLTTLYSFCSQSGCTDGEAPYARLVQATNGEFYGTAYLGGANGYGAIFEIAPSGALTTLHSFDLMDGAYPDAALVQDTDGTFYGTTYGGSSGGVGVVFSLSVGLGPFVETEPTSGKVGVAVKVLGTNLTGATSVTFSGTAAVFKVVSSSEITTNVPAGATTGAVQVVAPGGTLSSNVPFRVP
;
A
#
# COMPACT_ATOMS: atom_id res chain seq x y z
N MET A 1 55.98 -0.49 33.40
CA MET A 1 57.22 0.08 33.94
C MET A 1 57.75 1.15 33.01
N LYS A 2 57.93 2.40 33.53
CA LYS A 2 58.73 3.54 32.99
C LYS A 2 58.23 4.10 31.63
N GLN A 3 57.89 5.37 31.41
CA GLN A 3 58.25 6.61 32.14
C GLN A 3 57.20 7.66 31.82
N LEU A 4 56.61 8.29 32.82
CA LEU A 4 56.12 9.66 32.76
C LEU A 4 57.22 10.55 33.32
N GLY A 5 57.77 11.43 32.52
CA GLY A 5 58.83 12.39 32.90
C GLY A 5 58.44 13.77 32.42
N ASN A 6 58.13 14.57 33.42
CA ASN A 6 58.35 16.02 33.55
C ASN A 6 58.22 16.97 32.34
N ALA A 7 57.25 17.86 32.44
CA ALA A 7 57.39 19.26 32.04
C ALA A 7 56.50 20.15 32.93
N LEU A 8 56.97 20.48 34.13
CA LEU A 8 56.48 21.61 34.90
C LEU A 8 57.24 22.83 34.46
N GLY A 9 56.72 23.63 33.56
CA GLY A 9 57.24 24.94 33.16
C GLY A 9 56.42 26.04 33.83
N LYS A 10 57.08 26.89 34.60
CA LYS A 10 56.72 28.08 35.37
C LYS A 10 55.42 28.78 34.91
N LEU A 11 54.43 28.83 35.77
CA LEU A 11 53.28 29.73 35.66
C LEU A 11 53.62 31.11 36.12
N ASN A 12 53.60 32.09 35.23
CA ASN A 12 53.66 33.51 35.49
C ASN A 12 52.23 33.98 35.93
N ARG A 13 52.19 34.74 37.05
CA ARG A 13 51.01 35.30 37.68
C ARG A 13 50.38 36.40 36.80
N GLY A 14 49.36 36.05 36.04
CA GLY A 14 48.40 36.98 35.40
C GLY A 14 47.00 36.49 35.60
N LYS A 15 46.12 37.30 36.21
CA LYS A 15 44.70 37.00 36.42
C LYS A 15 44.07 36.68 35.08
N LYS A 16 43.84 35.44 34.82
CA LYS A 16 42.97 34.99 33.70
C LYS A 16 41.67 34.45 34.29
N THR A 17 40.58 35.21 34.09
CA THR A 17 39.21 34.75 34.32
C THR A 17 38.97 33.58 33.38
N ALA A 18 38.91 32.36 33.90
CA ALA A 18 38.49 31.20 33.12
C ALA A 18 36.98 31.28 32.94
N VAL A 19 36.55 31.59 31.74
CA VAL A 19 35.15 31.44 31.35
C VAL A 19 34.93 29.93 31.07
N ILE A 20 34.34 29.24 32.04
CA ILE A 20 33.87 27.88 31.84
C ILE A 20 32.57 28.01 31.04
N VAL A 21 32.64 27.77 29.73
CA VAL A 21 31.42 27.57 28.89
C VAL A 21 30.90 26.17 29.19
N LEU A 22 29.93 26.10 30.11
CA LEU A 22 29.15 24.88 30.27
C LEU A 22 28.28 24.71 29.00
N TRP A 23 28.68 23.80 28.13
CA TRP A 23 27.77 23.28 27.12
C TRP A 23 26.73 22.42 27.83
N ALA A 24 25.56 22.98 28.11
CA ALA A 24 24.39 22.20 28.49
C ALA A 24 23.96 21.45 27.26
N THR A 25 24.40 20.22 27.10
CA THR A 25 23.76 19.27 26.17
C THR A 25 22.40 18.96 26.76
N THR A 26 21.36 19.65 26.30
CA THR A 26 20.00 19.19 26.49
C THR A 26 19.90 17.87 25.74
N ALA A 27 20.01 16.75 26.46
CA ALA A 27 19.59 15.46 25.94
C ALA A 27 18.10 15.62 25.64
N ILE A 28 17.77 15.75 24.38
CA ILE A 28 16.39 15.57 23.92
C ILE A 28 16.09 14.11 24.22
N ALA A 29 15.36 13.85 25.31
CA ALA A 29 14.79 12.54 25.56
C ALA A 29 13.82 12.28 24.44
N LEU A 30 14.24 11.50 23.43
CA LEU A 30 13.29 10.94 22.48
C LEU A 30 12.28 10.15 23.30
N PRO A 31 10.97 10.31 23.05
CA PRO A 31 9.98 9.49 23.72
C PRO A 31 10.36 8.03 23.49
N ALA A 32 10.45 7.25 24.56
CA ALA A 32 10.74 5.83 24.46
C ALA A 32 9.69 5.20 23.57
N GLN A 33 10.13 4.54 22.50
CA GLN A 33 9.19 3.76 21.65
C GLN A 33 8.59 2.68 22.53
N THR A 34 7.25 2.66 22.60
CA THR A 34 6.52 1.65 23.36
C THR A 34 5.84 0.72 22.35
N PHE A 35 6.29 -0.53 22.34
CA PHE A 35 5.58 -1.59 21.63
C PHE A 35 4.45 -2.09 22.54
N THR A 36 3.23 -2.15 22.00
CA THR A 36 2.07 -2.68 22.71
C THR A 36 1.33 -3.64 21.80
N THR A 37 1.13 -4.88 22.28
CA THR A 37 0.23 -5.83 21.63
C THR A 37 -1.20 -5.42 21.95
N LEU A 38 -1.95 -5.00 20.94
CA LEU A 38 -3.34 -4.53 21.13
C LEU A 38 -4.32 -5.70 21.29
N PHE A 39 -4.14 -6.79 20.52
CA PHE A 39 -5.02 -7.94 20.55
C PHE A 39 -4.27 -9.20 20.11
N ILE A 40 -4.64 -10.35 20.68
CA ILE A 40 -4.17 -11.67 20.28
C ILE A 40 -5.40 -12.46 19.81
N PHE A 41 -5.37 -12.87 18.53
CA PHE A 41 -6.47 -13.64 17.95
C PHE A 41 -6.56 -15.03 18.58
N ASP A 42 -7.79 -15.52 18.75
CA ASP A 42 -8.14 -16.73 19.51
C ASP A 42 -9.06 -17.69 18.71
N HIS A 43 -9.05 -17.64 17.40
CA HIS A 43 -9.96 -18.30 16.46
C HIS A 43 -11.43 -17.85 16.58
N THR A 44 -11.94 -17.55 17.78
CA THR A 44 -13.33 -17.06 17.94
C THR A 44 -13.52 -15.68 17.30
N HIS A 45 -12.51 -14.84 17.43
CA HIS A 45 -12.51 -13.48 16.85
C HIS A 45 -11.85 -13.42 15.47
N GLY A 46 -11.33 -14.54 15.00
CA GLY A 46 -10.57 -14.69 13.75
C GLY A 46 -9.19 -15.29 13.99
N ALA A 47 -8.52 -15.65 12.90
CA ALA A 47 -7.14 -16.15 12.88
C ALA A 47 -6.49 -15.81 11.54
N LEU A 48 -5.16 -15.77 11.48
CA LEU A 48 -4.39 -15.51 10.28
C LEU A 48 -4.75 -14.16 9.62
N PRO A 49 -4.43 -13.02 10.25
CA PRO A 49 -4.62 -11.69 9.67
C PRO A 49 -3.54 -11.39 8.62
N TYR A 50 -3.71 -11.88 7.39
CA TYR A 50 -2.72 -11.71 6.31
C TYR A 50 -2.67 -10.30 5.74
N SER A 51 -3.77 -9.56 5.82
CA SER A 51 -3.86 -8.23 5.21
C SER A 51 -3.43 -7.11 6.14
N GLY A 52 -3.09 -5.95 5.55
CA GLY A 52 -2.92 -4.72 6.31
C GLY A 52 -4.25 -4.16 6.84
N LEU A 53 -4.15 -3.32 7.85
CA LEU A 53 -5.29 -2.59 8.40
C LEU A 53 -5.58 -1.32 7.60
N VAL A 54 -6.86 -0.94 7.52
CA VAL A 54 -7.28 0.38 7.02
C VAL A 54 -7.80 1.21 8.19
N GLN A 55 -7.28 2.43 8.34
CA GLN A 55 -7.81 3.38 9.32
C GLN A 55 -9.00 4.11 8.70
N ALA A 56 -10.11 4.09 9.41
CA ALA A 56 -11.31 4.82 9.00
C ALA A 56 -11.32 6.25 9.54
N ALA A 57 -12.18 7.08 8.97
CA ALA A 57 -12.33 8.48 9.37
C ALA A 57 -12.72 8.66 10.86
N ASN A 58 -13.28 7.64 11.51
CA ASN A 58 -13.59 7.64 12.95
C ASN A 58 -12.38 7.31 13.84
N GLY A 59 -11.23 7.00 13.26
CA GLY A 59 -9.99 6.63 13.95
C GLY A 59 -9.87 5.15 14.32
N ASP A 60 -10.91 4.33 14.15
CA ASP A 60 -10.83 2.88 14.32
C ASP A 60 -10.07 2.24 13.15
N LEU A 61 -9.45 1.09 13.41
CA LEU A 61 -8.75 0.29 12.41
C LEU A 61 -9.62 -0.90 12.02
N TYR A 62 -9.68 -1.21 10.74
CA TYR A 62 -10.48 -2.31 10.20
C TYR A 62 -9.57 -3.28 9.45
N GLY A 63 -9.83 -4.57 9.56
CA GLY A 63 -9.06 -5.63 8.91
C GLY A 63 -9.85 -6.90 8.69
N THR A 64 -9.18 -7.87 8.10
CA THR A 64 -9.72 -9.21 7.81
C THR A 64 -8.86 -10.28 8.42
N THR A 65 -9.45 -11.43 8.70
CA THR A 65 -8.74 -12.68 9.02
C THR A 65 -9.16 -13.76 8.06
N VAL A 66 -8.20 -14.56 7.59
CA VAL A 66 -8.46 -15.64 6.61
C VAL A 66 -9.24 -16.77 7.23
N GLU A 67 -9.01 -17.05 8.51
CA GLU A 67 -9.64 -18.12 9.24
C GLU A 67 -10.31 -17.62 10.52
N GLY A 68 -11.04 -18.51 11.19
CA GLY A 68 -11.69 -18.24 12.46
C GLY A 68 -13.01 -17.49 12.32
N GLY A 69 -13.56 -17.07 13.46
CA GLY A 69 -14.88 -16.51 13.58
C GLY A 69 -15.90 -17.54 14.12
N ALA A 70 -17.13 -17.10 14.36
CA ALA A 70 -18.21 -17.96 14.83
C ALA A 70 -18.71 -18.89 13.69
N GLY A 71 -18.82 -20.19 13.94
CA GLY A 71 -19.33 -21.14 12.93
C GLY A 71 -18.24 -21.98 12.28
N ALA A 72 -18.16 -21.97 10.95
CA ALA A 72 -17.26 -22.85 10.19
C ALA A 72 -15.78 -22.41 10.20
N GLY A 73 -15.49 -21.21 10.68
CA GLY A 73 -14.10 -20.72 10.74
C GLY A 73 -13.57 -20.15 9.43
N GLU A 74 -14.45 -19.60 8.60
CA GLU A 74 -14.20 -19.18 7.21
C GLU A 74 -13.67 -17.74 7.06
N GLY A 75 -13.25 -17.14 8.19
CA GLY A 75 -12.66 -15.80 8.23
C GLY A 75 -13.63 -14.73 8.71
N THR A 76 -13.06 -13.57 9.06
CA THR A 76 -13.83 -12.46 9.63
C THR A 76 -13.46 -11.11 9.02
N VAL A 77 -14.38 -10.15 9.20
CA VAL A 77 -14.05 -8.72 9.18
C VAL A 77 -14.16 -8.21 10.62
N PHE A 78 -13.15 -7.50 11.07
CA PHE A 78 -13.11 -6.93 12.42
C PHE A 78 -12.79 -5.43 12.39
N LYS A 79 -13.12 -4.76 13.47
CA LYS A 79 -12.57 -3.45 13.82
C LYS A 79 -11.85 -3.52 15.15
N ILE A 80 -10.83 -2.70 15.31
CA ILE A 80 -10.11 -2.53 16.56
C ILE A 80 -9.90 -1.05 16.84
N THR A 81 -10.20 -0.63 18.06
CA THR A 81 -9.91 0.74 18.49
C THR A 81 -8.40 0.91 18.74
N PRO A 82 -7.86 2.13 18.70
CA PRO A 82 -6.47 2.39 19.11
C PRO A 82 -6.13 1.94 20.54
N SER A 83 -7.15 1.78 21.41
CA SER A 83 -6.98 1.24 22.77
C SER A 83 -6.98 -0.30 22.86
N GLY A 84 -7.13 -1.00 21.73
CA GLY A 84 -7.08 -2.47 21.67
C GLY A 84 -8.42 -3.20 21.85
N THR A 85 -9.56 -2.48 21.84
CA THR A 85 -10.86 -3.14 21.88
C THR A 85 -11.23 -3.64 20.48
N LEU A 86 -11.18 -4.96 20.28
CA LEU A 86 -11.56 -5.61 19.03
C LEU A 86 -13.06 -5.97 19.05
N THR A 87 -13.70 -5.80 17.90
CA THR A 87 -15.07 -6.22 17.63
C THR A 87 -15.11 -6.95 16.31
N THR A 88 -15.51 -8.21 16.28
CA THR A 88 -15.83 -8.91 15.05
C THR A 88 -17.13 -8.34 14.48
N LEU A 89 -17.05 -7.77 13.31
CA LEU A 89 -18.16 -7.12 12.62
C LEU A 89 -18.95 -8.10 11.76
N HIS A 90 -18.24 -9.05 11.15
CA HIS A 90 -18.80 -10.05 10.27
C HIS A 90 -17.96 -11.34 10.33
N THR A 91 -18.64 -12.47 10.23
CA THR A 91 -18.03 -13.79 10.03
C THR A 91 -18.56 -14.34 8.72
N PHE A 92 -17.67 -14.70 7.83
CA PHE A 92 -18.05 -15.29 6.54
C PHE A 92 -18.66 -16.67 6.72
N ASP A 93 -19.62 -17.03 5.87
CA ASP A 93 -20.38 -18.28 5.94
C ASP A 93 -20.30 -19.11 4.64
N GLY A 94 -19.36 -18.76 3.75
CA GLY A 94 -19.20 -19.38 2.45
C GLY A 94 -20.15 -18.86 1.38
N ALA A 95 -21.39 -18.54 1.71
CA ALA A 95 -22.34 -18.00 0.73
C ALA A 95 -22.00 -16.53 0.36
N ASP A 96 -21.45 -15.79 1.28
CA ASP A 96 -21.03 -14.40 1.07
C ASP A 96 -19.52 -14.25 0.78
N GLY A 97 -18.76 -15.33 0.83
CA GLY A 97 -17.34 -15.46 0.58
C GLY A 97 -16.64 -16.25 1.68
N LEU A 98 -15.40 -16.59 1.48
CA LEU A 98 -14.47 -17.15 2.48
C LEU A 98 -13.03 -16.76 2.24
N GLU A 99 -12.21 -16.91 3.30
CA GLU A 99 -10.76 -16.70 3.26
C GLU A 99 -10.39 -15.31 2.71
N PRO A 100 -10.83 -14.20 3.32
CA PRO A 100 -10.51 -12.87 2.82
C PRO A 100 -9.01 -12.54 2.98
N TYR A 101 -8.19 -12.99 2.00
CA TYR A 101 -6.76 -12.66 1.93
C TYR A 101 -6.53 -11.17 1.68
N ALA A 102 -7.43 -10.55 0.94
CA ALA A 102 -7.39 -9.12 0.69
C ALA A 102 -7.83 -8.33 1.93
N GLY A 103 -7.22 -7.18 2.15
CA GLY A 103 -7.69 -6.21 3.14
C GLY A 103 -8.97 -5.51 2.69
N LEU A 104 -9.20 -4.36 3.27
CA LEU A 104 -10.35 -3.50 2.96
C LEU A 104 -9.88 -2.20 2.35
N VAL A 105 -10.76 -1.55 1.58
CA VAL A 105 -10.63 -0.15 1.19
C VAL A 105 -11.86 0.60 1.68
N GLN A 106 -11.67 1.76 2.35
CA GLN A 106 -12.78 2.64 2.67
C GLN A 106 -13.04 3.56 1.47
N ALA A 107 -14.25 3.48 0.93
CA ALA A 107 -14.68 4.33 -0.17
C ALA A 107 -15.11 5.72 0.30
N ALA A 108 -15.24 6.65 -0.65
CA ALA A 108 -15.63 8.03 -0.38
C ALA A 108 -17.01 8.18 0.29
N ASN A 109 -17.89 7.16 0.18
CA ASN A 109 -19.18 7.10 0.86
C ASN A 109 -19.09 6.63 2.31
N GLY A 110 -17.90 6.25 2.78
CA GLY A 110 -17.64 5.73 4.13
C GLY A 110 -17.88 4.23 4.31
N GLU A 111 -18.41 3.52 3.30
CA GLU A 111 -18.50 2.05 3.30
C GLU A 111 -17.14 1.42 3.02
N PHE A 112 -16.96 0.18 3.48
CA PHE A 112 -15.79 -0.62 3.19
C PHE A 112 -16.08 -1.57 2.03
N TYR A 113 -15.08 -1.81 1.19
CA TYR A 113 -15.13 -2.79 0.11
C TYR A 113 -13.97 -3.76 0.25
N GLY A 114 -14.23 -5.03 -0.04
CA GLY A 114 -13.26 -6.11 0.03
C GLY A 114 -13.57 -7.19 -0.99
N ALA A 115 -12.68 -8.18 -1.04
CA ALA A 115 -12.83 -9.34 -1.90
C ALA A 115 -12.47 -10.62 -1.13
N THR A 116 -13.08 -11.73 -1.52
CA THR A 116 -12.71 -13.06 -1.08
C THR A 116 -12.37 -13.92 -2.28
N PRO A 117 -11.25 -14.68 -2.30
CA PRO A 117 -10.92 -15.51 -3.46
C PRO A 117 -11.81 -16.75 -3.59
N VAL A 118 -12.42 -17.16 -2.50
CA VAL A 118 -13.25 -18.38 -2.44
C VAL A 118 -14.65 -18.03 -1.93
N GLY A 119 -15.60 -18.96 -2.07
CA GLY A 119 -16.98 -18.77 -1.64
C GLY A 119 -17.83 -17.98 -2.64
N GLY A 120 -18.99 -17.51 -2.16
CA GLY A 120 -20.02 -16.91 -2.99
C GLY A 120 -20.87 -17.96 -3.72
N ALA A 121 -21.85 -17.50 -4.51
CA ALA A 121 -22.82 -18.36 -5.17
C ALA A 121 -22.21 -19.44 -6.08
N ASN A 122 -21.01 -19.22 -6.61
CA ASN A 122 -20.33 -20.13 -7.54
C ASN A 122 -19.02 -20.70 -6.96
N ASN A 123 -18.72 -20.45 -5.70
CA ASN A 123 -17.48 -20.87 -5.01
C ASN A 123 -16.19 -20.41 -5.72
N ASN A 124 -16.20 -19.25 -6.34
CA ASN A 124 -15.08 -18.68 -7.11
C ASN A 124 -14.77 -17.23 -6.66
N GLY A 125 -15.17 -16.89 -5.46
CA GLY A 125 -14.90 -15.63 -4.82
C GLY A 125 -15.96 -14.56 -5.03
N THR A 126 -15.85 -13.51 -4.21
CA THR A 126 -16.82 -12.40 -4.18
C THR A 126 -16.13 -11.05 -4.15
N VAL A 127 -16.87 -10.02 -4.54
CA VAL A 127 -16.64 -8.65 -4.06
C VAL A 127 -17.81 -8.26 -3.17
N PHE A 128 -17.53 -7.72 -2.00
CA PHE A 128 -18.54 -7.29 -1.04
C PHE A 128 -18.35 -5.83 -0.65
N LYS A 129 -19.41 -5.24 -0.12
CA LYS A 129 -19.35 -3.99 0.64
C LYS A 129 -19.87 -4.20 2.04
N MET A 130 -19.41 -3.38 2.97
CA MET A 130 -19.82 -3.44 4.37
C MET A 130 -19.96 -2.03 4.96
N THR A 131 -21.00 -1.80 5.71
CA THR A 131 -21.11 -0.57 6.52
C THR A 131 -20.13 -0.58 7.69
N PRO A 132 -19.74 0.57 8.26
CA PRO A 132 -18.90 0.61 9.46
C PRO A 132 -19.50 -0.12 10.68
N SER A 133 -20.79 -0.43 10.66
CA SER A 133 -21.50 -1.21 11.70
C SER A 133 -21.50 -2.72 11.46
N GLY A 134 -20.93 -3.21 10.33
CA GLY A 134 -20.80 -4.63 10.02
C GLY A 134 -21.89 -5.23 9.12
N ALA A 135 -22.83 -4.44 8.61
CA ALA A 135 -23.80 -4.94 7.63
C ALA A 135 -23.10 -5.17 6.28
N LEU A 136 -22.83 -6.44 5.96
CA LEU A 136 -22.18 -6.87 4.72
C LEU A 136 -23.22 -7.13 3.62
N THR A 137 -22.88 -6.81 2.40
CA THR A 137 -23.65 -7.10 1.19
C THR A 137 -22.70 -7.61 0.12
N THR A 138 -22.88 -8.82 -0.35
CA THR A 138 -22.19 -9.33 -1.53
C THR A 138 -22.69 -8.59 -2.76
N LEU A 139 -21.77 -7.92 -3.43
CA LEU A 139 -22.05 -7.13 -4.64
C LEU A 139 -21.97 -8.00 -5.89
N TYR A 140 -21.02 -8.94 -5.91
CA TYR A 140 -20.78 -9.82 -7.03
C TYR A 140 -20.19 -11.16 -6.57
N SER A 141 -20.64 -12.26 -7.19
CA SER A 141 -20.05 -13.59 -7.07
C SER A 141 -19.46 -13.97 -8.42
N PHE A 142 -18.16 -14.23 -8.46
CA PHE A 142 -17.44 -14.52 -9.70
C PHE A 142 -17.81 -15.89 -10.29
N CYS A 143 -17.35 -16.14 -11.52
CA CYS A 143 -17.71 -17.30 -12.32
C CYS A 143 -19.23 -17.40 -12.54
N SER A 144 -19.91 -16.28 -12.69
CA SER A 144 -21.34 -16.19 -13.00
C SER A 144 -21.62 -16.36 -14.50
N GLN A 145 -20.59 -16.22 -15.33
CA GLN A 145 -20.66 -16.39 -16.76
C GLN A 145 -20.04 -17.73 -17.19
N SER A 146 -20.52 -18.28 -18.29
CA SER A 146 -20.03 -19.56 -18.82
C SER A 146 -18.51 -19.56 -18.97
N GLY A 147 -17.84 -20.60 -18.45
CA GLY A 147 -16.39 -20.72 -18.46
C GLY A 147 -15.66 -19.70 -17.59
N CYS A 148 -16.35 -19.13 -16.63
CA CYS A 148 -15.84 -18.07 -15.75
C CYS A 148 -15.27 -16.88 -16.55
N ALA A 149 -15.92 -16.48 -17.64
CA ALA A 149 -15.47 -15.40 -18.51
C ALA A 149 -15.39 -14.04 -17.77
N ASP A 150 -16.12 -13.90 -16.67
CA ASP A 150 -16.10 -12.76 -15.74
C ASP A 150 -14.95 -12.82 -14.71
N GLY A 151 -14.16 -13.91 -14.70
CA GLY A 151 -13.05 -14.13 -13.79
C GLY A 151 -13.39 -15.00 -12.59
N SER A 152 -12.37 -15.37 -11.82
CA SER A 152 -12.46 -16.11 -10.55
C SER A 152 -11.27 -15.80 -9.67
N GLU A 153 -11.43 -16.01 -8.37
CA GLU A 153 -10.43 -15.86 -7.35
C GLU A 153 -9.78 -14.45 -7.31
N PRO A 154 -10.50 -13.41 -6.88
CA PRO A 154 -9.95 -12.07 -6.65
C PRO A 154 -9.12 -12.05 -5.35
N TYR A 155 -7.79 -12.16 -5.45
CA TYR A 155 -6.89 -12.11 -4.28
C TYR A 155 -6.60 -10.69 -3.80
N ALA A 156 -6.90 -9.67 -4.58
CA ALA A 156 -6.59 -8.30 -4.24
C ALA A 156 -7.85 -7.45 -4.02
N VAL A 157 -7.73 -6.45 -3.13
CA VAL A 157 -8.81 -5.49 -2.92
C VAL A 157 -8.96 -4.59 -4.15
N PRO A 158 -10.21 -4.33 -4.61
CA PRO A 158 -10.44 -3.39 -5.70
C PRO A 158 -10.07 -1.96 -5.30
N VAL A 159 -9.51 -1.19 -6.22
CA VAL A 159 -9.24 0.24 -6.03
C VAL A 159 -10.45 1.08 -6.47
N GLN A 160 -10.89 2.03 -5.63
CA GLN A 160 -11.88 3.02 -6.06
C GLN A 160 -11.20 4.11 -6.89
N ALA A 161 -11.57 4.22 -8.16
CA ALA A 161 -11.03 5.23 -9.05
C ALA A 161 -11.71 6.60 -8.86
N ALA A 162 -11.12 7.65 -9.44
CA ALA A 162 -11.63 9.01 -9.33
C ALA A 162 -13.05 9.21 -9.89
N ASN A 163 -13.48 8.34 -10.80
CA ASN A 163 -14.85 8.31 -11.35
C ASN A 163 -15.88 7.65 -10.41
N GLY A 164 -15.44 7.15 -9.24
CA GLY A 164 -16.28 6.48 -8.26
C GLY A 164 -16.46 4.97 -8.48
N ASP A 165 -16.10 4.44 -9.64
CA ASP A 165 -16.14 3.00 -9.92
C ASP A 165 -14.96 2.28 -9.27
N PHE A 166 -15.11 0.99 -9.07
CA PHE A 166 -14.08 0.11 -8.56
C PHE A 166 -13.42 -0.66 -9.69
N TYR A 167 -12.11 -0.85 -9.62
CA TYR A 167 -11.33 -1.63 -10.57
C TYR A 167 -10.52 -2.68 -9.81
N GLY A 168 -10.51 -3.89 -10.30
CA GLY A 168 -9.80 -5.00 -9.65
C GLY A 168 -9.37 -6.05 -10.64
N THR A 169 -8.70 -7.06 -10.12
CA THR A 169 -8.17 -8.21 -10.85
C THR A 169 -8.77 -9.50 -10.33
N THR A 170 -8.92 -10.49 -11.18
CA THR A 170 -9.10 -11.89 -10.77
C THR A 170 -7.90 -12.68 -11.24
N THR A 171 -7.41 -13.59 -10.42
CA THR A 171 -6.22 -14.38 -10.75
C THR A 171 -6.50 -15.39 -11.85
N TYR A 172 -7.70 -15.94 -11.85
CA TYR A 172 -8.13 -16.98 -12.79
C TYR A 172 -9.38 -16.56 -13.54
N GLY A 173 -9.89 -17.46 -14.41
CA GLY A 173 -11.00 -17.19 -15.30
C GLY A 173 -10.60 -16.33 -16.50
N GLY A 174 -11.60 -15.76 -17.16
CA GLY A 174 -11.46 -14.94 -18.36
C GLY A 174 -11.81 -15.66 -19.66
N ALA A 175 -12.12 -14.89 -20.70
CA ALA A 175 -12.59 -15.41 -21.99
C ALA A 175 -11.51 -16.17 -22.79
N ASN A 176 -10.23 -16.00 -22.47
CA ASN A 176 -9.09 -16.60 -23.18
C ASN A 176 -8.57 -17.89 -22.51
N GLY A 177 -9.31 -18.44 -21.55
CA GLY A 177 -8.90 -19.55 -20.71
C GLY A 177 -8.80 -19.10 -19.25
N ASN A 178 -8.02 -19.79 -18.43
CA ASN A 178 -7.97 -19.56 -16.99
C ASN A 178 -6.78 -18.66 -16.59
N TYR A 179 -6.62 -17.49 -17.24
CA TYR A 179 -5.44 -16.63 -17.10
C TYR A 179 -5.69 -15.30 -16.36
N GLY A 180 -6.92 -15.11 -15.87
CA GLY A 180 -7.30 -13.95 -15.09
C GLY A 180 -7.89 -12.79 -15.90
N THR A 181 -8.50 -11.85 -15.17
CA THR A 181 -9.18 -10.69 -15.76
C THR A 181 -8.83 -9.40 -15.06
N ILE A 182 -9.14 -8.29 -15.73
CA ILE A 182 -9.32 -6.98 -15.11
C ILE A 182 -10.81 -6.64 -15.23
N PHE A 183 -11.43 -6.27 -14.13
CA PHE A 183 -12.82 -5.87 -14.09
C PHE A 183 -13.01 -4.43 -13.61
N LYS A 184 -14.12 -3.87 -14.03
CA LYS A 184 -14.69 -2.63 -13.51
C LYS A 184 -16.02 -2.97 -12.83
N MET A 185 -16.30 -2.36 -11.69
CA MET A 185 -17.56 -2.55 -10.97
C MET A 185 -18.10 -1.20 -10.49
N THR A 186 -19.37 -0.95 -10.68
CA THR A 186 -20.03 0.21 -10.07
C THR A 186 -20.22 0.00 -8.57
N PRO A 187 -20.41 1.07 -7.76
CA PRO A 187 -20.73 0.93 -6.33
C PRO A 187 -22.01 0.11 -6.05
N SER A 188 -22.88 -0.07 -7.04
CA SER A 188 -24.09 -0.89 -6.95
C SER A 188 -23.88 -2.37 -7.31
N GLY A 189 -22.66 -2.78 -7.71
CA GLY A 189 -22.31 -4.17 -8.00
C GLY A 189 -22.43 -4.57 -9.47
N THR A 190 -22.69 -3.64 -10.39
CA THR A 190 -22.67 -3.98 -11.84
C THR A 190 -21.21 -4.15 -12.28
N LEU A 191 -20.83 -5.40 -12.61
CA LEU A 191 -19.50 -5.76 -13.05
C LEU A 191 -19.41 -5.79 -14.58
N THR A 192 -18.29 -5.32 -15.11
CA THR A 192 -17.90 -5.41 -16.51
C THR A 192 -16.46 -5.90 -16.57
N THR A 193 -16.22 -7.00 -17.28
CA THR A 193 -14.86 -7.45 -17.60
C THR A 193 -14.27 -6.50 -18.63
N LEU A 194 -13.21 -5.81 -18.27
CA LEU A 194 -12.51 -4.87 -19.16
C LEU A 194 -11.48 -5.59 -20.02
N TYR A 195 -10.83 -6.61 -19.46
CA TYR A 195 -9.77 -7.35 -20.12
C TYR A 195 -9.70 -8.78 -19.61
N SER A 196 -9.44 -9.72 -20.51
CA SER A 196 -9.10 -11.11 -20.18
C SER A 196 -7.67 -11.36 -20.67
N PHE A 197 -6.78 -11.72 -19.73
CA PHE A 197 -5.37 -11.95 -20.03
C PHE A 197 -5.14 -13.14 -20.97
N CYS A 198 -3.91 -13.28 -21.47
CA CYS A 198 -3.53 -14.23 -22.50
C CYS A 198 -4.38 -14.06 -23.79
N SER A 199 -4.72 -12.81 -24.12
CA SER A 199 -5.40 -12.46 -25.37
C SER A 199 -4.46 -12.45 -26.57
N GLN A 200 -3.18 -12.39 -26.31
CA GLN A 200 -2.11 -12.40 -27.34
C GLN A 200 -1.41 -13.75 -27.33
N SER A 201 -0.92 -14.15 -28.52
CA SER A 201 -0.21 -15.42 -28.68
C SER A 201 0.96 -15.55 -27.71
N GLY A 202 1.05 -16.68 -27.00
CA GLY A 202 2.09 -16.90 -25.98
C GLY A 202 1.88 -16.10 -24.69
N CYS A 203 0.69 -15.56 -24.46
CA CYS A 203 0.36 -14.73 -23.30
C CYS A 203 1.33 -13.55 -23.13
N THR A 204 1.75 -12.92 -24.22
CA THR A 204 2.71 -11.80 -24.18
C THR A 204 2.14 -10.57 -23.47
N ASP A 205 0.83 -10.49 -23.30
CA ASP A 205 0.09 -9.49 -22.53
C ASP A 205 0.03 -9.81 -21.03
N GLY A 206 0.57 -10.96 -20.59
CA GLY A 206 0.59 -11.41 -19.20
C GLY A 206 -0.48 -12.44 -18.86
N ALA A 207 -0.35 -13.01 -17.66
CA ALA A 207 -1.27 -13.99 -17.06
C ALA A 207 -1.19 -13.97 -15.54
N TYR A 208 -2.28 -14.35 -14.88
CA TYR A 208 -2.40 -14.49 -13.43
C TYR A 208 -2.03 -13.20 -12.67
N PRO A 209 -2.85 -12.16 -12.74
CA PRO A 209 -2.67 -10.93 -11.96
C PRO A 209 -3.08 -11.17 -10.49
N TYR A 210 -2.13 -11.52 -9.63
CA TYR A 210 -2.35 -11.67 -8.19
C TYR A 210 -2.52 -10.32 -7.49
N ALA A 211 -1.81 -9.31 -7.96
CA ALA A 211 -1.80 -7.98 -7.35
C ALA A 211 -3.02 -7.14 -7.75
N GLY A 212 -3.39 -6.23 -6.85
CA GLY A 212 -4.36 -5.17 -7.15
C GLY A 212 -3.77 -4.07 -8.05
N LEU A 213 -4.67 -3.24 -8.54
CA LEU A 213 -4.34 -2.11 -9.40
C LEU A 213 -4.00 -0.87 -8.57
N VAL A 214 -3.20 0.03 -9.14
CA VAL A 214 -3.02 1.40 -8.66
C VAL A 214 -3.53 2.37 -9.73
N GLN A 215 -4.39 3.33 -9.34
CA GLN A 215 -4.75 4.42 -10.24
C GLN A 215 -3.71 5.52 -10.17
N ALA A 216 -3.12 5.84 -11.31
CA ALA A 216 -2.17 6.94 -11.44
C ALA A 216 -2.87 8.30 -11.53
N ILE A 217 -2.09 9.37 -11.34
CA ILE A 217 -2.56 10.77 -11.43
C ILE A 217 -3.18 11.07 -12.81
N ASN A 218 -2.70 10.41 -13.88
CA ASN A 218 -3.23 10.54 -15.23
C ASN A 218 -4.60 9.85 -15.44
N GLY A 219 -5.09 9.11 -14.43
CA GLY A 219 -6.35 8.39 -14.44
C GLY A 219 -6.28 6.96 -14.99
N ASP A 220 -5.15 6.55 -15.60
CA ASP A 220 -4.94 5.17 -16.02
C ASP A 220 -4.65 4.28 -14.79
N LEU A 221 -4.89 2.98 -14.96
CA LEU A 221 -4.62 1.98 -13.92
C LEU A 221 -3.38 1.18 -14.31
N TYR A 222 -2.55 0.88 -13.32
CA TYR A 222 -1.32 0.11 -13.52
C TYR A 222 -1.35 -1.13 -12.63
N GLY A 223 -0.78 -2.21 -13.11
CA GLY A 223 -0.72 -3.48 -12.40
C GLY A 223 0.36 -4.39 -12.93
N THR A 224 0.44 -5.56 -12.30
CA THR A 224 1.40 -6.61 -12.65
C THR A 224 0.69 -7.92 -12.93
N THR A 225 1.30 -8.76 -13.76
CA THR A 225 0.94 -10.18 -13.86
C THR A 225 2.15 -11.00 -13.42
N THR A 226 1.90 -12.09 -12.69
CA THR A 226 2.98 -12.94 -12.19
C THR A 226 3.61 -13.77 -13.28
N TYR A 227 2.84 -14.12 -14.32
CA TYR A 227 3.27 -14.97 -15.42
C TYR A 227 2.95 -14.31 -16.78
N GLY A 228 3.33 -14.99 -17.86
CA GLY A 228 3.25 -14.46 -19.21
C GLY A 228 4.39 -13.48 -19.54
N GLY A 229 4.24 -12.71 -20.60
CA GLY A 229 5.23 -11.75 -21.08
C GLY A 229 5.99 -12.21 -22.32
N ALA A 230 6.61 -11.27 -23.01
CA ALA A 230 7.28 -11.53 -24.30
C ALA A 230 8.60 -12.34 -24.17
N ASN A 231 9.19 -12.37 -22.96
CA ASN A 231 10.47 -13.04 -22.71
C ASN A 231 10.33 -14.47 -22.16
N GLY A 232 9.09 -14.96 -22.08
CA GLY A 232 8.75 -16.26 -21.50
C GLY A 232 7.65 -16.07 -20.44
N ASN A 233 7.64 -16.89 -19.40
CA ASN A 233 6.58 -16.91 -18.40
C ASN A 233 7.01 -16.21 -17.09
N TYR A 234 7.57 -14.99 -17.19
CA TYR A 234 8.24 -14.29 -16.08
C TYR A 234 7.46 -13.08 -15.55
N GLY A 235 6.29 -12.81 -16.13
CA GLY A 235 5.41 -11.73 -15.69
C GLY A 235 5.59 -10.43 -16.46
N THR A 236 4.60 -9.53 -16.25
CA THR A 236 4.56 -8.23 -16.93
C THR A 236 4.22 -7.10 -15.97
N ILE A 237 4.53 -5.89 -16.41
CA ILE A 237 3.91 -4.65 -15.91
C ILE A 237 3.06 -4.09 -17.03
N PHE A 238 1.83 -3.73 -16.72
CA PHE A 238 0.89 -3.19 -17.69
C PHE A 238 0.24 -1.90 -17.19
N LYS A 239 -0.28 -1.13 -18.14
CA LYS A 239 -1.28 -0.10 -17.88
C LYS A 239 -2.57 -0.43 -18.62
N ILE A 240 -3.70 -0.03 -18.05
CA ILE A 240 -5.00 -0.14 -18.67
C ILE A 240 -5.77 1.15 -18.49
N THR A 241 -6.38 1.63 -19.56
CA THR A 241 -7.29 2.78 -19.46
C THR A 241 -8.60 2.35 -18.78
N PRO A 242 -9.36 3.28 -18.14
CA PRO A 242 -10.69 2.96 -17.60
C PRO A 242 -11.70 2.41 -18.61
N ARG A 243 -11.37 2.45 -19.91
CA ARG A 243 -12.16 1.91 -21.02
C ARG A 243 -11.74 0.52 -21.48
N GLY A 244 -10.69 -0.07 -20.86
CA GLY A 244 -10.23 -1.44 -21.14
C GLY A 244 -9.11 -1.55 -22.19
N THR A 245 -8.49 -0.46 -22.63
CA THR A 245 -7.32 -0.55 -23.51
C THR A 245 -6.08 -0.86 -22.69
N LEU A 246 -5.58 -2.09 -22.81
CA LEU A 246 -4.35 -2.54 -22.12
C LEU A 246 -3.13 -2.29 -22.99
N THR A 247 -2.03 -1.89 -22.34
CA THR A 247 -0.70 -1.79 -22.91
C THR A 247 0.29 -2.47 -21.97
N THR A 248 0.99 -3.49 -22.43
CA THR A 248 2.14 -4.07 -21.72
C THR A 248 3.28 -3.07 -21.78
N LEU A 249 3.72 -2.60 -20.61
CA LEU A 249 4.82 -1.65 -20.49
C LEU A 249 6.16 -2.36 -20.41
N TYR A 250 6.19 -3.49 -19.72
CA TYR A 250 7.39 -4.25 -19.49
C TYR A 250 7.09 -5.75 -19.40
N SER A 251 8.00 -6.58 -19.95
CA SER A 251 8.02 -8.03 -19.77
C SER A 251 9.30 -8.38 -19.02
N PHE A 252 9.17 -8.97 -17.85
CA PHE A 252 10.32 -9.34 -17.01
C PHE A 252 11.23 -10.36 -17.67
N CYS A 253 12.43 -10.55 -17.10
CA CYS A 253 13.51 -11.37 -17.67
C CYS A 253 13.92 -10.89 -19.07
N SER A 254 13.90 -9.57 -19.30
CA SER A 254 14.39 -8.95 -20.54
C SER A 254 15.90 -8.84 -20.57
N GLN A 255 16.54 -8.93 -19.40
CA GLN A 255 17.99 -8.90 -19.25
C GLN A 255 18.53 -10.32 -19.00
N SER A 256 19.76 -10.56 -19.48
CA SER A 256 20.41 -11.87 -19.33
C SER A 256 20.45 -12.30 -17.85
N GLY A 257 19.99 -13.53 -17.56
CA GLY A 257 19.91 -14.05 -16.21
C GLY A 257 18.79 -13.45 -15.37
N CYS A 258 17.80 -12.82 -16.01
CA CYS A 258 16.65 -12.18 -15.33
C CYS A 258 17.08 -11.19 -14.24
N THR A 259 18.17 -10.44 -14.47
CA THR A 259 18.70 -9.47 -13.50
C THR A 259 17.74 -8.31 -13.23
N ASP A 260 16.75 -8.11 -14.09
CA ASP A 260 15.64 -7.18 -13.97
C ASP A 260 14.48 -7.72 -13.12
N GLY A 261 14.57 -8.97 -12.64
CA GLY A 261 13.55 -9.63 -11.82
C GLY A 261 12.62 -10.52 -12.63
N GLU A 262 11.78 -11.29 -11.91
CA GLU A 262 10.71 -12.12 -12.43
C GLU A 262 9.60 -12.33 -11.40
N ALA A 263 8.41 -12.71 -11.85
CA ALA A 263 7.24 -13.01 -11.00
C ALA A 263 6.89 -11.90 -9.99
N PRO A 264 6.43 -10.73 -10.44
CA PRO A 264 5.95 -9.68 -9.54
C PRO A 264 4.60 -10.07 -8.92
N TYR A 265 4.57 -10.30 -7.60
CA TYR A 265 3.35 -10.62 -6.84
C TYR A 265 2.68 -9.39 -6.24
N ALA A 266 3.47 -8.34 -6.01
CA ALA A 266 3.02 -7.17 -5.27
C ALA A 266 2.39 -6.09 -6.15
N ARG A 267 1.50 -5.31 -5.54
CA ARG A 267 0.95 -4.09 -6.15
C ARG A 267 2.06 -3.03 -6.28
N LEU A 268 2.01 -2.30 -7.40
CA LEU A 268 2.85 -1.13 -7.60
C LEU A 268 2.44 0.02 -6.66
N VAL A 269 3.41 0.86 -6.33
CA VAL A 269 3.18 2.14 -5.64
C VAL A 269 3.62 3.27 -6.57
N GLN A 270 2.78 4.27 -6.80
CA GLN A 270 3.17 5.49 -7.51
C GLN A 270 3.75 6.48 -6.51
N ALA A 271 5.00 6.89 -6.72
CA ALA A 271 5.67 7.86 -5.86
C ALA A 271 5.42 9.31 -6.31
N THR A 272 5.91 10.25 -5.51
CA THR A 272 5.75 11.70 -5.73
C THR A 272 6.43 12.22 -6.99
N ASN A 273 7.42 11.49 -7.54
CA ASN A 273 8.05 11.80 -8.83
C ASN A 273 7.22 11.33 -10.04
N GLY A 274 6.09 10.62 -9.79
CA GLY A 274 5.23 10.06 -10.82
C GLY A 274 5.65 8.69 -11.35
N GLU A 275 6.82 8.19 -10.95
CA GLU A 275 7.31 6.85 -11.28
C GLU A 275 6.62 5.79 -10.40
N PHE A 276 6.67 4.53 -10.85
CA PHE A 276 6.14 3.40 -10.10
C PHE A 276 7.28 2.57 -9.52
N TYR A 277 7.06 2.08 -8.31
CA TYR A 277 8.00 1.22 -7.60
C TYR A 277 7.33 -0.09 -7.25
N GLY A 278 8.08 -1.18 -7.33
CA GLY A 278 7.56 -2.52 -7.05
C GLY A 278 8.67 -3.51 -6.74
N THR A 279 8.24 -4.73 -6.45
CA THR A 279 9.10 -5.86 -6.15
C THR A 279 8.85 -7.00 -7.13
N ALA A 280 9.91 -7.70 -7.49
CA ALA A 280 9.89 -8.96 -8.22
C ALA A 280 10.32 -10.06 -7.26
N TYR A 281 9.49 -11.11 -7.12
CA TYR A 281 9.68 -12.18 -6.14
C TYR A 281 10.95 -12.99 -6.41
N LEU A 282 11.27 -13.22 -7.69
CA LEU A 282 12.42 -13.98 -8.15
C LEU A 282 13.30 -13.11 -9.07
N GLY A 283 14.36 -13.70 -9.60
CA GLY A 283 15.32 -12.99 -10.44
C GLY A 283 16.18 -12.00 -9.65
N GLY A 284 16.60 -10.89 -10.28
CA GLY A 284 17.65 -10.06 -9.74
C GLY A 284 19.04 -10.67 -9.98
N ALA A 285 20.11 -9.94 -9.69
CA ALA A 285 21.47 -10.40 -9.94
C ALA A 285 21.83 -11.71 -9.24
N ASN A 286 21.15 -12.05 -8.14
CA ASN A 286 21.45 -13.21 -7.31
C ASN A 286 20.33 -14.27 -7.31
N GLY A 287 19.19 -14.01 -7.98
CA GLY A 287 18.04 -14.94 -8.08
C GLY A 287 17.08 -14.90 -6.90
N TYR A 288 17.26 -13.99 -5.94
CA TYR A 288 16.44 -13.90 -4.71
C TYR A 288 15.41 -12.77 -4.72
N GLY A 289 15.17 -12.18 -5.89
CA GLY A 289 14.24 -11.10 -6.08
C GLY A 289 14.92 -9.74 -6.21
N ALA A 290 14.10 -8.75 -6.58
CA ALA A 290 14.59 -7.41 -6.84
C ALA A 290 13.56 -6.33 -6.45
N ILE A 291 14.05 -5.12 -6.22
CA ILE A 291 13.25 -3.89 -6.17
C ILE A 291 13.52 -3.13 -7.45
N PHE A 292 12.48 -2.64 -8.09
CA PHE A 292 12.56 -1.89 -9.33
C PHE A 292 11.78 -0.58 -9.29
N GLU A 293 12.21 0.35 -10.13
CA GLU A 293 11.50 1.56 -10.53
C GLU A 293 11.09 1.41 -12.00
N ILE A 294 9.90 1.86 -12.37
CA ILE A 294 9.46 1.89 -13.75
C ILE A 294 8.77 3.21 -14.08
N ALA A 295 9.22 3.83 -15.16
CA ALA A 295 8.58 5.01 -15.71
C ALA A 295 7.21 4.67 -16.34
N PRO A 296 6.24 5.60 -16.37
CA PRO A 296 4.99 5.43 -17.12
C PRO A 296 5.19 5.12 -18.60
N SER A 297 6.38 5.38 -19.15
CA SER A 297 6.81 5.04 -20.51
C SER A 297 7.24 3.58 -20.69
N GLY A 298 7.47 2.84 -19.58
CA GLY A 298 7.93 1.45 -19.57
C GLY A 298 9.44 1.27 -19.38
N ALA A 299 10.22 2.35 -19.17
CA ALA A 299 11.64 2.22 -18.84
C ALA A 299 11.80 1.72 -17.40
N LEU A 300 12.34 0.51 -17.22
CA LEU A 300 12.57 -0.12 -15.93
C LEU A 300 14.04 -0.02 -15.52
N THR A 301 14.25 0.26 -14.25
CA THR A 301 15.57 0.25 -13.59
C THR A 301 15.50 -0.64 -12.36
N THR A 302 16.39 -1.61 -12.24
CA THR A 302 16.59 -2.39 -11.01
C THR A 302 17.33 -1.54 -10.00
N LEU A 303 16.72 -1.30 -8.85
CA LEU A 303 17.28 -0.48 -7.78
C LEU A 303 18.08 -1.31 -6.77
N HIS A 304 17.62 -2.54 -6.51
CA HIS A 304 18.24 -3.46 -5.60
C HIS A 304 17.99 -4.91 -6.02
N SER A 305 18.98 -5.78 -5.86
CA SER A 305 18.87 -7.23 -6.03
C SER A 305 19.22 -7.89 -4.71
N PHE A 306 18.29 -8.59 -4.12
CA PHE A 306 18.51 -9.30 -2.86
C PHE A 306 19.55 -10.40 -2.99
N ASP A 307 20.34 -10.64 -1.92
CA ASP A 307 21.47 -11.60 -1.92
C ASP A 307 21.31 -12.72 -0.88
N LEU A 308 20.12 -12.96 -0.39
CA LEU A 308 19.76 -13.87 0.68
C LEU A 308 20.15 -13.37 2.08
N MET A 309 21.24 -12.64 2.24
CA MET A 309 21.67 -12.13 3.55
C MET A 309 20.90 -10.87 3.93
N ASP A 310 20.58 -10.04 2.97
CA ASP A 310 19.80 -8.81 3.14
C ASP A 310 18.29 -9.00 2.89
N GLY A 311 17.87 -10.22 2.55
CA GLY A 311 16.50 -10.62 2.29
C GLY A 311 16.36 -11.51 1.07
N ALA A 312 15.20 -12.10 0.88
CA ALA A 312 14.85 -12.88 -0.30
C ALA A 312 13.33 -12.95 -0.48
N TYR A 313 12.89 -13.04 -1.73
CA TYR A 313 11.49 -13.28 -2.08
C TYR A 313 10.55 -12.19 -1.57
N PRO A 314 10.71 -10.92 -2.02
CA PRO A 314 9.79 -9.83 -1.65
C PRO A 314 8.45 -10.04 -2.36
N ASP A 315 7.40 -10.36 -1.60
CA ASP A 315 6.04 -10.61 -2.10
C ASP A 315 5.03 -9.54 -1.69
N ALA A 316 5.42 -8.64 -0.79
CA ALA A 316 4.57 -7.55 -0.33
C ALA A 316 4.84 -6.24 -1.10
N ALA A 317 3.81 -5.40 -1.19
CA ALA A 317 3.93 -4.07 -1.76
C ALA A 317 4.84 -3.18 -0.91
N LEU A 318 5.54 -2.26 -1.58
CA LEU A 318 6.28 -1.19 -0.91
C LEU A 318 5.31 -0.17 -0.31
N VAL A 319 5.73 0.46 0.77
CA VAL A 319 5.08 1.64 1.37
C VAL A 319 6.07 2.79 1.28
N GLN A 320 5.64 3.92 0.73
CA GLN A 320 6.42 5.16 0.77
C GLN A 320 6.04 5.94 2.02
N ASP A 321 7.01 6.19 2.91
CA ASP A 321 6.82 7.09 4.05
C ASP A 321 6.86 8.55 3.59
N THR A 322 6.26 9.43 4.38
CA THR A 322 6.14 10.87 4.10
C THR A 322 7.48 11.63 4.05
N ASP A 323 8.59 11.00 4.43
CA ASP A 323 9.95 11.50 4.23
C ASP A 323 10.53 11.17 2.84
N GLY A 324 9.82 10.37 2.04
CA GLY A 324 10.20 9.90 0.71
C GLY A 324 10.88 8.53 0.68
N THR A 325 11.14 7.91 1.84
CA THR A 325 11.76 6.59 1.96
C THR A 325 10.74 5.48 1.72
N PHE A 326 11.12 4.42 1.00
CA PHE A 326 10.32 3.22 0.85
C PHE A 326 10.65 2.20 1.93
N TYR A 327 9.64 1.48 2.39
CA TYR A 327 9.74 0.34 3.29
C TYR A 327 9.08 -0.88 2.67
N GLY A 328 9.64 -2.05 2.95
CA GLY A 328 9.10 -3.32 2.47
C GLY A 328 9.56 -4.49 3.33
N THR A 329 9.05 -5.67 2.98
CA THR A 329 9.39 -6.93 3.64
C THR A 329 9.79 -7.97 2.62
N THR A 330 10.56 -8.96 3.07
CA THR A 330 10.84 -10.16 2.29
C THR A 330 10.30 -11.38 3.02
N TYR A 331 9.83 -12.38 2.28
CA TYR A 331 9.34 -13.64 2.83
C TYR A 331 10.45 -14.47 3.46
N GLY A 332 11.65 -14.44 2.88
CA GLY A 332 12.80 -15.21 3.32
C GLY A 332 14.08 -14.40 3.38
N GLY A 333 15.18 -15.08 3.58
CA GLY A 333 16.51 -14.47 3.70
C GLY A 333 16.90 -14.15 5.15
N SER A 334 17.98 -13.41 5.32
CA SER A 334 18.72 -13.19 6.57
C SER A 334 19.39 -14.44 7.16
N SER A 335 20.19 -14.27 8.20
CA SER A 335 20.89 -15.38 8.87
C SER A 335 19.94 -16.42 9.51
N GLY A 336 18.67 -16.05 9.72
CA GLY A 336 17.63 -16.94 10.26
C GLY A 336 16.72 -17.55 9.20
N GLY A 337 16.79 -17.13 7.95
CA GLY A 337 15.92 -17.61 6.85
C GLY A 337 14.45 -17.17 6.96
N VAL A 338 14.11 -16.23 7.85
CA VAL A 338 12.73 -15.86 8.21
C VAL A 338 12.27 -14.52 7.66
N GLY A 339 13.02 -13.93 6.71
CA GLY A 339 12.70 -12.65 6.10
C GLY A 339 13.22 -11.44 6.88
N VAL A 340 13.08 -10.28 6.25
CA VAL A 340 13.52 -9.00 6.79
C VAL A 340 12.48 -7.90 6.56
N VAL A 341 12.59 -6.81 7.33
CA VAL A 341 12.03 -5.51 7.01
C VAL A 341 13.17 -4.64 6.51
N PHE A 342 13.00 -4.01 5.35
CA PHE A 342 14.02 -3.17 4.75
C PHE A 342 13.51 -1.76 4.49
N SER A 343 14.43 -0.82 4.31
CA SER A 343 14.17 0.52 3.82
C SER A 343 15.02 0.81 2.59
N LEU A 344 14.48 1.59 1.66
CA LEU A 344 15.16 2.04 0.45
C LEU A 344 14.93 3.53 0.26
N SER A 345 16.00 4.31 0.26
CA SER A 345 15.96 5.73 -0.08
C SER A 345 16.48 5.92 -1.50
N VAL A 346 15.67 6.56 -2.34
CA VAL A 346 16.01 6.88 -3.74
C VAL A 346 16.13 8.40 -3.96
N GLY A 347 16.24 9.16 -2.88
CA GLY A 347 16.43 10.61 -2.93
C GLY A 347 15.17 11.40 -3.17
N LEU A 348 13.98 10.80 -2.99
CA LEU A 348 12.71 11.53 -3.03
C LEU A 348 12.57 12.44 -1.82
N GLY A 349 11.97 13.61 -2.05
CA GLY A 349 11.72 14.57 -0.98
C GLY A 349 10.45 14.23 -0.17
N PRO A 350 10.26 14.93 0.96
CA PRO A 350 9.10 14.73 1.80
C PRO A 350 7.80 15.23 1.13
N PHE A 351 6.69 14.61 1.51
CA PHE A 351 5.36 14.92 1.04
C PHE A 351 4.34 14.83 2.18
N VAL A 352 3.06 15.02 1.90
CA VAL A 352 1.99 14.81 2.86
C VAL A 352 1.01 13.75 2.37
N GLU A 353 0.39 13.06 3.31
CA GLU A 353 -0.72 12.14 3.07
C GLU A 353 -1.96 12.63 3.79
N THR A 354 -3.12 12.20 3.34
CA THR A 354 -4.40 12.56 3.97
C THR A 354 -5.14 11.31 4.43
N GLU A 355 -5.66 11.36 5.63
CA GLU A 355 -6.51 10.33 6.22
C GLU A 355 -7.83 10.96 6.72
N PRO A 356 -8.94 10.61 6.06
CA PRO A 356 -9.08 9.80 4.85
C PRO A 356 -8.59 10.53 3.59
N THR A 357 -8.47 9.78 2.46
CA THR A 357 -8.12 10.33 1.14
C THR A 357 -9.31 10.95 0.40
N SER A 358 -10.50 10.96 1.03
CA SER A 358 -11.72 11.53 0.45
C SER A 358 -12.68 11.98 1.53
N GLY A 359 -13.50 13.00 1.23
CA GLY A 359 -14.53 13.47 2.16
C GLY A 359 -15.31 14.66 1.62
N LYS A 360 -16.57 14.77 2.06
CA LYS A 360 -17.41 15.96 1.81
C LYS A 360 -16.89 17.15 2.59
N VAL A 361 -17.29 18.36 2.18
CA VAL A 361 -17.05 19.60 2.94
C VAL A 361 -17.45 19.39 4.41
N GLY A 362 -16.55 19.79 5.33
CA GLY A 362 -16.72 19.66 6.77
C GLY A 362 -16.22 18.34 7.38
N VAL A 363 -15.88 17.34 6.59
CA VAL A 363 -15.28 16.09 7.08
C VAL A 363 -13.91 16.37 7.68
N ALA A 364 -13.62 15.80 8.85
CA ALA A 364 -12.32 15.88 9.50
C ALA A 364 -11.28 15.08 8.70
N VAL A 365 -10.09 15.67 8.54
CA VAL A 365 -8.95 15.10 7.83
C VAL A 365 -7.71 15.25 8.69
N LYS A 366 -6.94 14.18 8.83
CA LYS A 366 -5.55 14.25 9.26
C LYS A 366 -4.67 14.46 8.03
N VAL A 367 -3.70 15.35 8.14
CA VAL A 367 -2.64 15.50 7.17
C VAL A 367 -1.37 15.02 7.85
N LEU A 368 -0.84 13.92 7.37
CA LEU A 368 0.39 13.28 7.85
C LEU A 368 1.57 13.78 7.00
N GLY A 369 2.73 13.94 7.62
CA GLY A 369 3.92 14.42 6.93
C GLY A 369 5.11 14.50 7.87
N THR A 370 6.23 15.00 7.40
CA THR A 370 7.45 15.21 8.20
C THR A 370 7.71 16.70 8.40
N ASN A 371 8.23 17.09 9.59
CA ASN A 371 8.60 18.47 9.93
C ASN A 371 7.47 19.49 9.79
N LEU A 372 6.23 19.11 10.16
CA LEU A 372 5.02 19.95 10.05
C LEU A 372 4.95 21.03 11.14
N THR A 373 5.83 21.00 12.16
CA THR A 373 5.88 22.04 13.20
C THR A 373 6.19 23.40 12.57
N GLY A 374 5.33 24.39 12.84
CA GLY A 374 5.46 25.73 12.26
C GLY A 374 4.83 25.85 10.87
N ALA A 375 3.99 24.90 10.44
CA ALA A 375 3.19 25.04 9.24
C ALA A 375 2.33 26.32 9.27
N THR A 376 2.29 27.03 8.14
CA THR A 376 1.63 28.33 8.03
C THR A 376 0.40 28.29 7.13
N SER A 377 0.23 27.24 6.33
CA SER A 377 -0.90 27.10 5.40
C SER A 377 -1.22 25.63 5.14
N VAL A 378 -2.51 25.31 5.03
CA VAL A 378 -3.03 24.05 4.47
C VAL A 378 -4.07 24.41 3.44
N THR A 379 -3.98 23.82 2.24
CA THR A 379 -4.95 24.03 1.17
C THR A 379 -5.41 22.73 0.55
N PHE A 380 -6.68 22.68 0.12
CA PHE A 380 -7.27 21.59 -0.67
C PHE A 380 -7.52 22.12 -2.09
N SER A 381 -6.72 21.66 -3.05
CA SER A 381 -6.77 22.16 -4.44
C SER A 381 -6.77 23.70 -4.50
N GLY A 382 -5.92 24.35 -3.69
CA GLY A 382 -5.83 25.82 -3.58
C GLY A 382 -6.82 26.47 -2.62
N THR A 383 -7.86 25.79 -2.15
CA THR A 383 -8.81 26.33 -1.16
C THR A 383 -8.23 26.22 0.25
N ALA A 384 -8.06 27.35 0.94
CA ALA A 384 -7.47 27.41 2.26
C ALA A 384 -8.36 26.71 3.32
N ALA A 385 -7.73 25.95 4.20
CA ALA A 385 -8.37 25.27 5.32
C ALA A 385 -7.91 25.83 6.66
N VAL A 386 -8.81 25.84 7.64
CA VAL A 386 -8.46 26.08 9.05
C VAL A 386 -7.85 24.79 9.58
N PHE A 387 -6.71 24.88 10.25
CA PHE A 387 -5.98 23.70 10.70
C PHE A 387 -5.34 23.90 12.08
N LYS A 388 -4.95 22.79 12.69
CA LYS A 388 -4.18 22.73 13.95
C LYS A 388 -3.01 21.77 13.76
N VAL A 389 -1.79 22.24 14.03
CA VAL A 389 -0.60 21.38 14.13
C VAL A 389 -0.68 20.62 15.45
N VAL A 390 -0.71 19.28 15.38
CA VAL A 390 -0.78 18.36 16.52
C VAL A 390 0.63 17.94 16.95
N SER A 391 1.47 17.64 15.96
CA SER A 391 2.87 17.19 16.17
C SER A 391 3.74 17.60 14.97
N SER A 392 5.01 17.19 14.98
CA SER A 392 5.89 17.32 13.81
C SER A 392 5.47 16.46 12.62
N SER A 393 4.57 15.50 12.82
CA SER A 393 4.11 14.55 11.80
C SER A 393 2.61 14.58 11.55
N GLU A 394 1.82 15.40 12.27
CA GLU A 394 0.36 15.42 12.12
C GLU A 394 -0.21 16.85 12.19
N ILE A 395 -1.08 17.15 11.25
CA ILE A 395 -1.99 18.30 11.25
C ILE A 395 -3.42 17.78 11.20
N THR A 396 -4.32 18.38 11.97
CA THR A 396 -5.76 18.15 11.85
C THR A 396 -6.44 19.33 11.19
N THR A 397 -7.38 19.05 10.29
CA THR A 397 -8.16 20.04 9.55
C THR A 397 -9.52 19.47 9.18
N ASN A 398 -10.36 20.28 8.53
CA ASN A 398 -11.60 19.83 7.91
C ASN A 398 -11.59 20.24 6.44
N VAL A 399 -12.27 19.47 5.59
CA VAL A 399 -12.45 19.82 4.18
C VAL A 399 -13.13 21.19 4.09
N PRO A 400 -12.48 22.24 3.54
CA PRO A 400 -13.02 23.58 3.54
C PRO A 400 -14.17 23.73 2.55
N ALA A 401 -15.06 24.72 2.80
CA ALA A 401 -16.08 25.09 1.83
C ALA A 401 -15.43 25.59 0.53
N GLY A 402 -15.93 25.09 -0.61
CA GLY A 402 -15.37 25.40 -1.92
C GLY A 402 -14.17 24.53 -2.32
N ALA A 403 -13.77 23.57 -1.49
CA ALA A 403 -12.75 22.59 -1.88
C ALA A 403 -13.22 21.76 -3.09
N THR A 404 -12.29 21.46 -3.97
CA THR A 404 -12.48 20.56 -5.11
C THR A 404 -11.48 19.41 -5.02
N THR A 405 -11.74 18.32 -5.74
CA THR A 405 -10.80 17.20 -5.85
C THR A 405 -9.47 17.70 -6.39
N GLY A 406 -8.38 17.38 -5.69
CA GLY A 406 -7.02 17.79 -6.07
C GLY A 406 -6.01 17.61 -4.95
N ALA A 407 -4.80 18.11 -5.14
CA ALA A 407 -3.73 17.98 -4.17
C ALA A 407 -4.03 18.77 -2.88
N VAL A 408 -3.67 18.16 -1.75
CA VAL A 408 -3.55 18.86 -0.46
C VAL A 408 -2.12 19.37 -0.32
N GLN A 409 -1.97 20.64 -0.01
CA GLN A 409 -0.66 21.27 0.16
C GLN A 409 -0.52 21.86 1.55
N VAL A 410 0.67 21.71 2.12
CA VAL A 410 1.08 22.28 3.42
C VAL A 410 2.32 23.13 3.20
N VAL A 411 2.28 24.40 3.62
CA VAL A 411 3.47 25.24 3.69
C VAL A 411 4.07 25.13 5.09
N ALA A 412 5.22 24.47 5.16
CA ALA A 412 6.00 24.24 6.38
C ALA A 412 7.35 24.99 6.30
N PRO A 413 8.11 25.11 7.40
CA PRO A 413 9.42 25.79 7.38
C PRO A 413 10.41 25.23 6.38
N GLY A 414 10.33 23.92 6.03
CA GLY A 414 11.16 23.23 5.04
C GLY A 414 10.72 23.43 3.59
N GLY A 415 9.60 24.10 3.36
CA GLY A 415 9.03 24.33 2.02
C GLY A 415 7.57 23.90 1.90
N THR A 416 7.07 23.84 0.69
CA THR A 416 5.72 23.36 0.39
C THR A 416 5.74 21.86 0.15
N LEU A 417 4.98 21.12 0.97
CA LEU A 417 4.72 19.70 0.82
C LEU A 417 3.40 19.52 0.09
N SER A 418 3.33 18.56 -0.82
CA SER A 418 2.11 18.26 -1.58
C SER A 418 1.73 16.81 -1.37
N SER A 419 0.43 16.50 -1.39
CA SER A 419 -0.01 15.11 -1.29
C SER A 419 0.36 14.33 -2.57
N ASN A 420 0.78 13.08 -2.38
CA ASN A 420 1.08 12.13 -3.45
C ASN A 420 -0.20 11.62 -4.15
N VAL A 421 -1.32 11.63 -3.44
CA VAL A 421 -2.64 11.23 -3.94
C VAL A 421 -3.59 12.43 -3.87
N PRO A 422 -4.36 12.73 -4.92
CA PRO A 422 -5.39 13.76 -4.86
C PRO A 422 -6.46 13.44 -3.81
N PHE A 423 -6.78 14.39 -2.95
CA PHE A 423 -7.92 14.29 -2.06
C PHE A 423 -9.21 14.42 -2.87
N ARG A 424 -10.14 13.50 -2.68
CA ARG A 424 -11.42 13.49 -3.41
C ARG A 424 -12.50 14.21 -2.61
N VAL A 425 -13.12 15.20 -3.25
CA VAL A 425 -14.32 15.88 -2.73
C VAL A 425 -15.50 15.39 -3.56
N PRO A 426 -16.40 14.52 -2.99
CA PRO A 426 -17.56 13.98 -3.71
C PRO A 426 -18.63 15.02 -4.01
#